data_3081b0a2a9bdab32e98ef162f633bf93
#
_entry.id   3081b0a2a9bdab32e98ef162f633bf93
#
_cell.length_a   1.000
_cell.length_b   1.000
_cell.length_c   1.000
_cell.angle_alpha   90.00
_cell.angle_beta   90.00
_cell.angle_gamma   90.00
#
_symmetry.space_group_name_H-M   'P 1'
#
loop_
_entity.id
_entity.type
_entity.pdbx_description
1 polymer ?
#
loop_
_entity_poly.entity_id
_entity_poly.type
_entity_poly.pdbx_seq_one_letter_code
_entity_poly.pdbx_strand_id
1 'polypeptide(L)'
;MSSAPAIHAVPEPSSGTVISFDGTTIHYDLYDAPSPSMVLVIPGFWRDRKHPSMVNLAHLLHADGYRTAIMDPRGHGESEGTFGFNANEHYDVDAVARRLLETSTISSITLIGFSYGGAIAISTAARHELPIASLLLISPVADFAMITPKINPLTIHRHIAMSNALHRPRIAWGVRKLQKIRAVDDIVKVRVPKCFIHVKNDWLIHHGHSVALYEAASEPKELHVLDIEGNYHSDRIFHVASDAIEPLMRDFLARYTPR
;
A
#
# COMPACT_ATOMS: atom_id res chain seq x y z
N MET A 1 -17.12 8.52 37.54
CA MET A 1 -17.81 7.94 36.38
C MET A 1 -17.07 8.43 35.15
N SER A 2 -16.19 7.61 34.59
CA SER A 2 -15.45 7.94 33.36
C SER A 2 -16.39 7.70 32.19
N SER A 3 -16.75 8.76 31.47
CA SER A 3 -17.49 8.64 30.20
C SER A 3 -16.62 7.90 29.20
N ALA A 4 -17.08 6.76 28.70
CA ALA A 4 -16.47 6.12 27.55
C ALA A 4 -16.34 7.16 26.42
N PRO A 5 -15.20 7.20 25.68
CA PRO A 5 -15.08 8.10 24.54
C PRO A 5 -16.19 7.80 23.55
N ALA A 6 -16.86 8.83 23.07
CA ALA A 6 -17.88 8.70 22.03
C ALA A 6 -17.22 8.01 20.83
N ILE A 7 -17.74 6.87 20.41
CA ILE A 7 -17.37 6.24 19.15
C ILE A 7 -17.89 7.20 18.08
N HIS A 8 -17.02 8.07 17.58
CA HIS A 8 -17.36 8.88 16.41
C HIS A 8 -17.59 7.90 15.26
N ALA A 9 -18.80 7.89 14.74
CA ALA A 9 -19.13 7.10 13.55
C ALA A 9 -18.15 7.53 12.44
N VAL A 10 -17.36 6.59 11.93
CA VAL A 10 -16.48 6.88 10.81
C VAL A 10 -17.36 7.18 9.60
N PRO A 11 -17.17 8.30 8.91
CA PRO A 11 -18.00 8.64 7.77
C PRO A 11 -17.83 7.62 6.64
N GLU A 12 -18.91 7.38 5.92
CA GLU A 12 -18.85 6.63 4.66
C GLU A 12 -17.91 7.37 3.70
N PRO A 13 -17.05 6.65 2.96
CA PRO A 13 -16.14 7.28 2.03
C PRO A 13 -16.88 7.87 0.83
N SER A 14 -16.35 8.93 0.26
CA SER A 14 -16.73 9.37 -1.08
C SER A 14 -15.94 8.57 -2.11
N SER A 15 -16.65 7.87 -3.01
CA SER A 15 -16.03 7.12 -4.11
C SER A 15 -15.78 8.02 -5.32
N GLY A 16 -14.61 7.86 -5.94
CA GLY A 16 -14.22 8.59 -7.15
C GLY A 16 -13.56 7.69 -8.18
N THR A 17 -13.47 8.23 -9.41
CA THR A 17 -12.72 7.60 -10.51
C THR A 17 -11.77 8.60 -11.16
N VAL A 18 -10.71 8.07 -11.76
CA VAL A 18 -9.76 8.84 -12.57
C VAL A 18 -9.32 8.01 -13.76
N ILE A 19 -8.95 8.68 -14.85
CA ILE A 19 -8.40 8.02 -16.02
C ILE A 19 -6.88 8.02 -15.93
N SER A 20 -6.29 6.85 -16.02
CA SER A 20 -4.83 6.66 -16.07
C SER A 20 -4.29 7.00 -17.47
N PHE A 21 -2.96 7.01 -17.62
CA PHE A 21 -2.24 7.47 -18.83
C PHE A 21 -2.65 6.77 -20.13
N ASP A 22 -3.19 5.56 -20.06
CA ASP A 22 -3.56 4.71 -21.19
C ASP A 22 -5.09 4.56 -21.37
N GLY A 23 -5.88 5.40 -20.69
CA GLY A 23 -7.35 5.35 -20.75
C GLY A 23 -7.99 4.40 -19.72
N THR A 24 -7.19 3.71 -18.90
CA THR A 24 -7.71 2.79 -17.86
C THR A 24 -8.41 3.58 -16.76
N THR A 25 -9.65 3.20 -16.43
CA THR A 25 -10.40 3.78 -15.31
C THR A 25 -9.91 3.20 -13.98
N ILE A 26 -9.48 4.06 -13.05
CA ILE A 26 -9.01 3.71 -11.72
C ILE A 26 -10.00 4.23 -10.68
N HIS A 27 -10.41 3.36 -9.76
CA HIS A 27 -11.34 3.66 -8.66
C HIS A 27 -10.59 3.92 -7.36
N TYR A 28 -11.11 4.85 -6.56
CA TYR A 28 -10.63 5.13 -5.22
C TYR A 28 -11.77 5.52 -4.29
N ASP A 29 -11.59 5.32 -2.99
CA ASP A 29 -12.46 5.80 -1.92
C ASP A 29 -11.69 6.80 -1.06
N LEU A 30 -12.33 7.94 -0.72
CA LEU A 30 -11.79 9.03 0.08
C LEU A 30 -12.52 9.13 1.41
N TYR A 31 -11.82 8.94 2.50
CA TYR A 31 -12.21 9.24 3.88
C TYR A 31 -11.66 10.63 4.22
N ASP A 32 -12.50 11.64 4.05
CA ASP A 32 -12.07 13.04 4.17
C ASP A 32 -11.88 13.46 5.63
N ALA A 33 -10.86 14.28 5.89
CA ALA A 33 -10.55 14.88 7.17
C ALA A 33 -9.90 16.27 6.95
N PRO A 34 -9.95 17.18 7.92
CA PRO A 34 -9.36 18.52 7.79
C PRO A 34 -7.84 18.48 7.95
N SER A 35 -7.16 17.67 7.15
CA SER A 35 -5.71 17.50 7.14
C SER A 35 -5.08 18.17 5.92
N PRO A 36 -3.94 18.89 6.06
CA PRO A 36 -3.19 19.42 4.93
C PRO A 36 -2.44 18.34 4.13
N SER A 37 -2.45 17.10 4.60
CA SER A 37 -1.80 15.97 3.96
C SER A 37 -2.80 14.86 3.65
N MET A 38 -2.47 14.04 2.66
CA MET A 38 -3.19 12.83 2.28
C MET A 38 -2.37 11.59 2.62
N VAL A 39 -3.00 10.58 3.18
CA VAL A 39 -2.48 9.21 3.19
C VAL A 39 -3.13 8.46 2.04
N LEU A 40 -2.34 8.07 1.03
CA LEU A 40 -2.82 7.26 -0.09
C LEU A 40 -2.37 5.81 0.11
N VAL A 41 -3.33 4.91 0.28
CA VAL A 41 -3.10 3.49 0.52
C VAL A 41 -3.16 2.71 -0.79
N ILE A 42 -2.12 1.91 -1.04
CA ILE A 42 -1.98 1.04 -2.21
C ILE A 42 -2.03 -0.42 -1.72
N PRO A 43 -3.16 -1.12 -1.95
CA PRO A 43 -3.34 -2.49 -1.49
C PRO A 43 -2.38 -3.50 -2.13
N GLY A 44 -2.28 -4.70 -1.53
CA GLY A 44 -1.55 -5.83 -2.07
C GLY A 44 -2.37 -6.62 -3.13
N PHE A 45 -1.73 -7.62 -3.75
CA PHE A 45 -2.22 -8.34 -4.92
C PHE A 45 -3.63 -8.98 -4.79
N TRP A 46 -4.07 -9.40 -3.63
CA TRP A 46 -5.41 -9.98 -3.41
C TRP A 46 -6.30 -9.04 -2.59
N ARG A 47 -6.07 -7.76 -2.68
CA ARG A 47 -6.83 -6.74 -1.94
C ARG A 47 -7.30 -5.66 -2.89
N ASP A 48 -8.43 -5.10 -2.55
CA ASP A 48 -8.97 -3.89 -3.14
C ASP A 48 -9.42 -2.93 -2.02
N ARG A 49 -9.86 -1.74 -2.38
CA ARG A 49 -10.26 -0.69 -1.46
C ARG A 49 -11.42 -1.08 -0.54
N LYS A 50 -12.29 -2.02 -0.97
CA LYS A 50 -13.45 -2.52 -0.21
C LYS A 50 -13.14 -3.72 0.68
N HIS A 51 -11.89 -4.23 0.62
CA HIS A 51 -11.51 -5.35 1.47
C HIS A 51 -11.52 -4.91 2.95
N PRO A 52 -12.09 -5.72 3.88
CA PRO A 52 -12.24 -5.32 5.29
C PRO A 52 -10.97 -4.82 5.96
N SER A 53 -9.81 -5.41 5.65
CA SER A 53 -8.53 -4.94 6.22
C SER A 53 -8.17 -3.53 5.76
N MET A 54 -8.49 -3.16 4.53
CA MET A 54 -8.23 -1.82 3.99
C MET A 54 -9.21 -0.80 4.56
N VAL A 55 -10.49 -1.16 4.66
CA VAL A 55 -11.52 -0.33 5.29
C VAL A 55 -11.18 -0.07 6.77
N ASN A 56 -10.79 -1.11 7.52
CA ASN A 56 -10.39 -0.97 8.93
C ASN A 56 -9.16 -0.05 9.07
N LEU A 57 -8.19 -0.16 8.18
CA LEU A 57 -7.04 0.75 8.17
C LEU A 57 -7.44 2.19 7.89
N ALA A 58 -8.34 2.43 6.93
CA ALA A 58 -8.85 3.78 6.66
C ALA A 58 -9.56 4.36 7.88
N HIS A 59 -10.37 3.57 8.57
CA HIS A 59 -11.05 3.98 9.79
C HIS A 59 -10.05 4.34 10.90
N LEU A 60 -9.00 3.53 11.06
CA LEU A 60 -7.94 3.79 12.03
C LEU A 60 -7.22 5.12 11.73
N LEU A 61 -6.80 5.32 10.48
CA LEU A 61 -6.11 6.53 10.04
C LEU A 61 -7.02 7.77 10.14
N HIS A 62 -8.29 7.63 9.77
CA HIS A 62 -9.26 8.71 9.91
C HIS A 62 -9.51 9.08 11.37
N ALA A 63 -9.63 8.09 12.27
CA ALA A 63 -9.75 8.33 13.72
C ALA A 63 -8.50 9.03 14.30
N ASP A 64 -7.34 8.79 13.72
CA ASP A 64 -6.08 9.48 14.04
C ASP A 64 -5.99 10.87 13.38
N GLY A 65 -7.00 11.32 12.63
CA GLY A 65 -7.11 12.63 12.02
C GLY A 65 -6.48 12.77 10.64
N TYR A 66 -6.10 11.67 9.99
CA TYR A 66 -5.54 11.69 8.63
C TYR A 66 -6.64 11.64 7.57
N ARG A 67 -6.56 12.52 6.58
CA ARG A 67 -7.29 12.37 5.32
C ARG A 67 -6.72 11.17 4.59
N THR A 68 -7.56 10.18 4.28
CA THR A 68 -7.10 8.89 3.75
C THR A 68 -7.82 8.54 2.46
N ALA A 69 -7.07 8.20 1.44
CA ALA A 69 -7.61 7.59 0.23
C ALA A 69 -7.09 6.16 0.06
N ILE A 70 -7.94 5.26 -0.43
CA ILE A 70 -7.55 3.90 -0.81
C ILE A 70 -7.93 3.71 -2.26
N MET A 71 -7.00 3.23 -3.08
CA MET A 71 -7.25 2.98 -4.50
C MET A 71 -7.32 1.49 -4.81
N ASP A 72 -8.00 1.16 -5.90
CA ASP A 72 -7.85 -0.13 -6.57
C ASP A 72 -6.78 0.04 -7.66
N PRO A 73 -5.60 -0.58 -7.58
CA PRO A 73 -4.68 -0.62 -8.71
C PRO A 73 -5.34 -1.27 -9.92
N ARG A 74 -4.89 -0.96 -11.16
CA ARG A 74 -5.40 -1.61 -12.37
C ARG A 74 -5.49 -3.13 -12.21
N GLY A 75 -6.54 -3.72 -12.72
CA GLY A 75 -6.78 -5.16 -12.61
C GLY A 75 -7.31 -5.62 -11.25
N HIS A 76 -7.50 -4.74 -10.26
CA HIS A 76 -8.06 -5.05 -8.94
C HIS A 76 -9.42 -4.37 -8.73
N GLY A 77 -10.23 -4.95 -7.87
CA GLY A 77 -11.52 -4.38 -7.48
C GLY A 77 -12.36 -3.94 -8.68
N GLU A 78 -12.82 -2.70 -8.64
CA GLU A 78 -13.62 -2.08 -9.69
C GLU A 78 -12.77 -1.35 -10.75
N SER A 79 -11.46 -1.14 -10.52
CA SER A 79 -10.57 -0.54 -11.53
C SER A 79 -10.41 -1.42 -12.74
N GLU A 80 -10.43 -0.82 -13.91
CA GLU A 80 -10.26 -1.52 -15.19
C GLU A 80 -8.83 -2.01 -15.42
N GLY A 81 -8.57 -2.49 -16.62
CA GLY A 81 -7.25 -2.94 -17.06
C GLY A 81 -6.80 -4.26 -16.44
N THR A 82 -5.53 -4.51 -16.54
CA THR A 82 -4.89 -5.74 -16.09
C THR A 82 -3.56 -5.44 -15.39
N PHE A 83 -3.26 -6.27 -14.42
CA PHE A 83 -2.11 -6.19 -13.55
C PHE A 83 -0.82 -6.64 -14.24
N GLY A 84 0.22 -5.81 -14.20
CA GLY A 84 1.49 -6.00 -14.91
C GLY A 84 2.68 -6.34 -14.01
N PHE A 85 2.51 -6.50 -12.69
CA PHE A 85 3.61 -6.72 -11.73
C PHE A 85 4.65 -5.59 -11.74
N ASN A 86 4.20 -4.37 -11.46
CA ASN A 86 4.99 -3.14 -11.45
C ASN A 86 5.53 -2.74 -12.83
N ALA A 87 4.74 -2.94 -13.86
CA ALA A 87 5.05 -2.42 -15.20
C ALA A 87 4.54 -0.98 -15.39
N ASN A 88 3.24 -0.75 -15.10
CA ASN A 88 2.56 0.53 -15.37
C ASN A 88 1.75 1.06 -14.18
N GLU A 89 1.65 0.33 -13.08
CA GLU A 89 0.75 0.62 -11.97
C GLU A 89 1.11 1.92 -11.23
N HIS A 90 2.37 2.37 -11.31
CA HIS A 90 2.80 3.66 -10.78
C HIS A 90 2.09 4.85 -11.45
N TYR A 91 1.66 4.73 -12.73
CA TYR A 91 0.86 5.75 -13.40
C TYR A 91 -0.57 5.84 -12.84
N ASP A 92 -1.11 4.74 -12.30
CA ASP A 92 -2.41 4.75 -11.65
C ASP A 92 -2.36 5.56 -10.35
N VAL A 93 -1.29 5.34 -9.57
CA VAL A 93 -1.04 6.12 -8.35
C VAL A 93 -0.85 7.60 -8.68
N ASP A 94 -0.10 7.90 -9.72
CA ASP A 94 0.10 9.28 -10.19
C ASP A 94 -1.23 9.93 -10.56
N ALA A 95 -2.08 9.26 -11.31
CA ALA A 95 -3.39 9.78 -11.73
C ALA A 95 -4.30 10.05 -10.53
N VAL A 96 -4.40 9.11 -9.57
CA VAL A 96 -5.21 9.29 -8.35
C VAL A 96 -4.63 10.43 -7.49
N ALA A 97 -3.32 10.46 -7.29
CA ALA A 97 -2.67 11.48 -6.47
C ALA A 97 -2.87 12.89 -7.05
N ARG A 98 -2.69 13.09 -8.37
CA ARG A 98 -2.93 14.37 -9.05
C ARG A 98 -4.38 14.80 -8.90
N ARG A 99 -5.34 13.89 -9.12
CA ARG A 99 -6.77 14.19 -8.96
C ARG A 99 -7.09 14.69 -7.54
N LEU A 100 -6.52 14.05 -6.52
CA LEU A 100 -6.73 14.43 -5.12
C LEU A 100 -6.06 15.77 -4.79
N LEU A 101 -4.87 16.04 -5.33
CA LEU A 101 -4.19 17.34 -5.20
C LEU A 101 -4.98 18.48 -5.86
N GLU A 102 -5.61 18.24 -7.00
CA GLU A 102 -6.39 19.24 -7.73
C GLU A 102 -7.73 19.56 -7.04
N THR A 103 -8.34 18.57 -6.39
CA THR A 103 -9.71 18.70 -5.83
C THR A 103 -9.76 18.96 -4.35
N SER A 104 -8.62 19.03 -3.67
CA SER A 104 -8.51 19.24 -2.24
C SER A 104 -7.40 20.23 -1.87
N THR A 105 -7.41 20.70 -0.63
CA THR A 105 -6.41 21.65 -0.12
C THR A 105 -5.15 20.99 0.42
N ILE A 106 -4.85 19.77 -0.04
CA ILE A 106 -3.65 19.04 0.39
C ILE A 106 -2.39 19.56 -0.30
N SER A 107 -1.28 19.54 0.42
CA SER A 107 0.04 19.97 -0.08
C SER A 107 1.05 18.83 -0.16
N SER A 108 0.75 17.68 0.46
CA SER A 108 1.66 16.53 0.48
C SER A 108 0.91 15.21 0.60
N ILE A 109 1.58 14.12 0.17
CA ILE A 109 1.03 12.78 0.18
C ILE A 109 2.02 11.83 0.86
N THR A 110 1.54 11.06 1.83
CA THR A 110 2.23 9.88 2.33
C THR A 110 1.66 8.63 1.63
N LEU A 111 2.52 7.78 1.08
CA LEU A 111 2.09 6.52 0.48
C LEU A 111 2.23 5.38 1.50
N ILE A 112 1.16 4.63 1.69
CA ILE A 112 1.20 3.34 2.42
C ILE A 112 1.04 2.23 1.40
N GLY A 113 2.08 1.39 1.24
CA GLY A 113 2.06 0.29 0.27
C GLY A 113 2.15 -1.07 0.95
N PHE A 114 1.22 -1.96 0.60
CA PHE A 114 1.16 -3.33 1.10
C PHE A 114 1.73 -4.32 0.08
N SER A 115 2.71 -5.14 0.50
CA SER A 115 3.24 -6.20 -0.36
C SER A 115 3.69 -5.63 -1.72
N TYR A 116 3.00 -6.02 -2.76
CA TYR A 116 3.12 -5.51 -4.10
C TYR A 116 2.83 -3.99 -4.21
N GLY A 117 1.81 -3.49 -3.49
CA GLY A 117 1.55 -2.04 -3.41
C GLY A 117 2.74 -1.23 -2.88
N GLY A 118 3.61 -1.87 -2.07
CA GLY A 118 4.88 -1.29 -1.64
C GLY A 118 5.87 -1.07 -2.79
N ALA A 119 5.96 -2.02 -3.74
CA ALA A 119 6.78 -1.86 -4.94
C ALA A 119 6.27 -0.71 -5.82
N ILE A 120 4.94 -0.61 -5.99
CA ILE A 120 4.32 0.50 -6.74
C ILE A 120 4.63 1.84 -6.05
N ALA A 121 4.44 1.94 -4.73
CA ALA A 121 4.71 3.16 -3.96
C ALA A 121 6.16 3.66 -4.16
N ILE A 122 7.12 2.73 -4.10
CA ILE A 122 8.54 3.03 -4.35
C ILE A 122 8.74 3.56 -5.77
N SER A 123 8.19 2.87 -6.79
CA SER A 123 8.36 3.26 -8.19
C SER A 123 7.66 4.59 -8.51
N THR A 124 6.56 4.92 -7.82
CA THR A 124 5.92 6.23 -7.90
C THR A 124 6.81 7.31 -7.30
N ALA A 125 7.28 7.12 -6.07
CA ALA A 125 8.10 8.11 -5.38
C ALA A 125 9.45 8.37 -6.06
N ALA A 126 10.03 7.37 -6.72
CA ALA A 126 11.30 7.47 -7.43
C ALA A 126 11.27 8.40 -8.64
N ARG A 127 10.07 8.78 -9.13
CA ARG A 127 9.90 9.70 -10.27
C ARG A 127 9.98 11.17 -9.87
N HIS A 128 9.79 11.50 -8.58
CA HIS A 128 9.81 12.89 -8.07
C HIS A 128 8.77 13.83 -8.71
N GLU A 129 7.68 13.29 -9.26
CA GLU A 129 6.64 14.07 -9.94
C GLU A 129 5.52 14.53 -9.01
N LEU A 130 5.42 13.94 -7.83
CA LEU A 130 4.40 14.22 -6.82
C LEU A 130 5.03 14.73 -5.53
N PRO A 131 4.32 15.54 -4.73
CA PRO A 131 4.78 16.01 -3.44
C PRO A 131 4.67 14.91 -2.38
N ILE A 132 5.44 13.83 -2.56
CA ILE A 132 5.48 12.72 -1.61
C ILE A 132 6.24 13.15 -0.35
N ALA A 133 5.60 13.04 0.81
CA ALA A 133 6.18 13.37 2.11
C ALA A 133 6.94 12.19 2.72
N SER A 134 6.39 10.99 2.62
CA SER A 134 7.01 9.77 3.19
C SER A 134 6.41 8.48 2.59
N LEU A 135 7.09 7.35 2.85
CA LEU A 135 6.62 6.02 2.48
C LEU A 135 6.54 5.11 3.71
N LEU A 136 5.39 4.47 3.93
CA LEU A 136 5.23 3.37 4.87
C LEU A 136 4.98 2.07 4.10
N LEU A 137 5.86 1.11 4.23
CA LEU A 137 5.94 -0.06 3.36
C LEU A 137 5.80 -1.34 4.19
N ILE A 138 4.69 -2.05 4.00
CA ILE A 138 4.33 -3.24 4.77
C ILE A 138 4.57 -4.49 3.93
N SER A 139 5.54 -5.34 4.32
CA SER A 139 5.95 -6.54 3.59
C SER A 139 6.23 -6.28 2.08
N PRO A 140 6.96 -5.21 1.70
CA PRO A 140 7.10 -4.79 0.31
C PRO A 140 7.89 -5.80 -0.53
N VAL A 141 7.60 -5.82 -1.83
CA VAL A 141 8.35 -6.61 -2.83
C VAL A 141 9.52 -5.78 -3.38
N ALA A 142 10.75 -6.25 -3.21
CA ALA A 142 11.95 -5.61 -3.77
C ALA A 142 12.13 -5.92 -5.27
N ASP A 143 12.00 -7.19 -5.59
CA ASP A 143 12.09 -7.72 -6.95
C ASP A 143 11.26 -8.99 -7.06
N PHE A 144 10.45 -9.09 -8.12
CA PHE A 144 9.65 -10.29 -8.37
C PHE A 144 10.50 -11.54 -8.66
N ALA A 145 11.73 -11.36 -9.17
CA ALA A 145 12.65 -12.48 -9.38
C ALA A 145 13.16 -13.11 -8.07
N MET A 146 13.11 -12.37 -6.96
CA MET A 146 13.47 -12.87 -5.63
C MET A 146 12.35 -13.70 -4.98
N ILE A 147 11.13 -13.64 -5.50
CA ILE A 147 10.02 -14.48 -5.01
C ILE A 147 10.30 -15.90 -5.46
N THR A 148 10.87 -16.70 -4.56
CA THR A 148 11.20 -18.09 -4.86
C THR A 148 9.92 -18.93 -4.93
N PRO A 149 9.84 -19.94 -5.85
CA PRO A 149 8.66 -20.79 -6.01
C PRO A 149 8.46 -21.81 -4.86
N LYS A 150 8.97 -21.56 -3.64
CA LYS A 150 8.64 -22.31 -2.41
C LYS A 150 7.18 -22.14 -2.00
N ILE A 151 6.43 -21.32 -2.72
CA ILE A 151 5.00 -21.18 -2.52
C ILE A 151 4.35 -22.49 -2.90
N ASN A 152 3.86 -23.23 -1.90
CA ASN A 152 3.11 -24.46 -2.12
C ASN A 152 1.90 -24.13 -3.03
N PRO A 153 1.78 -24.76 -4.21
CA PRO A 153 0.66 -24.51 -5.13
C PRO A 153 -0.71 -24.69 -4.46
N LEU A 154 -0.80 -25.57 -3.46
CA LEU A 154 -2.02 -25.80 -2.67
C LEU A 154 -2.38 -24.57 -1.81
N THR A 155 -1.38 -23.87 -1.28
CA THR A 155 -1.59 -22.64 -0.50
C THR A 155 -2.09 -21.51 -1.40
N ILE A 156 -1.52 -21.36 -2.59
CA ILE A 156 -1.99 -20.38 -3.58
C ILE A 156 -3.42 -20.73 -4.02
N HIS A 157 -3.67 -21.98 -4.39
CA HIS A 157 -5.00 -22.43 -4.80
C HIS A 157 -6.04 -22.17 -3.69
N ARG A 158 -5.70 -22.46 -2.44
CA ARG A 158 -6.57 -22.21 -1.30
C ARG A 158 -6.84 -20.71 -1.09
N HIS A 159 -5.84 -19.82 -1.27
CA HIS A 159 -6.04 -18.36 -1.21
C HIS A 159 -6.92 -17.86 -2.35
N ILE A 160 -6.69 -18.35 -3.58
CA ILE A 160 -7.53 -18.02 -4.74
C ILE A 160 -8.97 -18.53 -4.53
N ALA A 161 -9.14 -19.73 -4.01
CA ALA A 161 -10.45 -20.31 -3.76
C ALA A 161 -11.22 -19.62 -2.64
N MET A 162 -10.51 -19.10 -1.62
CA MET A 162 -11.08 -18.37 -0.49
C MET A 162 -11.28 -16.87 -0.77
N SER A 163 -10.66 -16.32 -1.82
CA SER A 163 -10.88 -14.93 -2.21
C SER A 163 -12.25 -14.80 -2.89
N ASN A 164 -13.02 -13.81 -2.47
CA ASN A 164 -14.24 -13.43 -3.20
C ASN A 164 -13.87 -13.11 -4.66
N ALA A 165 -14.76 -13.42 -5.60
CA ALA A 165 -14.53 -13.16 -7.02
C ALA A 165 -14.20 -11.68 -7.32
N LEU A 166 -14.74 -10.75 -6.52
CA LEU A 166 -14.47 -9.31 -6.60
C LEU A 166 -13.02 -8.94 -6.26
N HIS A 167 -12.35 -9.72 -5.41
CA HIS A 167 -10.97 -9.46 -4.99
C HIS A 167 -9.93 -10.21 -5.84
N ARG A 168 -10.35 -10.90 -6.91
CA ARG A 168 -9.43 -11.63 -7.79
C ARG A 168 -8.80 -10.67 -8.80
N PRO A 169 -7.46 -10.53 -8.79
CA PRO A 169 -6.80 -9.66 -9.76
C PRO A 169 -6.90 -10.21 -11.19
N ARG A 170 -7.12 -9.33 -12.15
CA ARG A 170 -7.03 -9.61 -13.58
C ARG A 170 -5.58 -9.39 -14.03
N ILE A 171 -4.89 -10.46 -14.38
CA ILE A 171 -3.47 -10.42 -14.76
C ILE A 171 -3.33 -10.18 -16.26
N ALA A 172 -2.36 -9.37 -16.66
CA ALA A 172 -2.08 -9.08 -18.06
C ALA A 172 -1.70 -10.35 -18.84
N TRP A 173 -2.31 -10.53 -19.99
CA TRP A 173 -1.91 -11.60 -20.92
C TRP A 173 -0.46 -11.37 -21.35
N GLY A 174 0.37 -12.42 -21.27
CA GLY A 174 1.80 -12.29 -21.59
C GLY A 174 2.62 -11.50 -20.57
N VAL A 175 2.14 -11.34 -19.34
CA VAL A 175 2.79 -10.60 -18.24
C VAL A 175 4.27 -10.92 -18.04
N ARG A 176 4.72 -12.13 -18.37
CA ARG A 176 6.14 -12.51 -18.30
C ARG A 176 7.04 -11.73 -19.27
N LYS A 177 6.47 -11.19 -20.36
CA LYS A 177 7.17 -10.41 -21.38
C LYS A 177 7.18 -8.92 -21.09
N LEU A 178 6.37 -8.44 -20.13
CA LEU A 178 6.36 -7.04 -19.75
C LEU A 178 7.67 -6.67 -19.05
N GLN A 179 8.21 -5.53 -19.40
CA GLN A 179 9.31 -4.93 -18.66
C GLN A 179 8.77 -4.47 -17.29
N LYS A 180 9.30 -5.06 -16.23
CA LYS A 180 8.93 -4.75 -14.86
C LYS A 180 9.95 -3.81 -14.24
N ILE A 181 9.44 -2.88 -13.43
CA ILE A 181 10.28 -2.04 -12.60
C ILE A 181 10.66 -2.83 -11.35
N ARG A 182 11.93 -2.91 -11.05
CA ARG A 182 12.43 -3.50 -9.82
C ARG A 182 12.46 -2.41 -8.74
N ALA A 183 11.69 -2.59 -7.68
CA ALA A 183 11.62 -1.60 -6.61
C ALA A 183 12.99 -1.38 -5.92
N VAL A 184 13.85 -2.40 -5.90
CA VAL A 184 15.20 -2.28 -5.36
C VAL A 184 16.10 -1.34 -6.18
N ASP A 185 15.88 -1.22 -7.49
CA ASP A 185 16.61 -0.27 -8.34
C ASP A 185 16.06 1.16 -8.24
N ASP A 186 14.77 1.29 -7.91
CA ASP A 186 14.11 2.59 -7.76
C ASP A 186 14.30 3.19 -6.37
N ILE A 187 14.37 2.37 -5.31
CA ILE A 187 14.46 2.87 -3.91
C ILE A 187 15.70 3.76 -3.68
N VAL A 188 16.77 3.56 -4.45
CA VAL A 188 17.99 4.38 -4.37
C VAL A 188 17.76 5.84 -4.75
N LYS A 189 16.71 6.11 -5.54
CA LYS A 189 16.30 7.44 -5.99
C LYS A 189 15.40 8.14 -4.97
N VAL A 190 14.73 7.40 -4.08
CA VAL A 190 13.77 7.92 -3.12
C VAL A 190 14.47 8.65 -1.99
N ARG A 191 14.24 9.96 -1.85
CA ARG A 191 14.90 10.83 -0.85
C ARG A 191 14.06 11.11 0.38
N VAL A 192 12.74 10.89 0.30
CA VAL A 192 11.81 11.11 1.42
C VAL A 192 11.99 10.05 2.51
N PRO A 193 11.57 10.32 3.76
CA PRO A 193 11.54 9.34 4.84
C PRO A 193 10.78 8.07 4.44
N LYS A 194 11.31 6.91 4.80
CA LYS A 194 10.69 5.62 4.52
C LYS A 194 10.85 4.64 5.68
N CYS A 195 9.76 3.94 5.98
CA CYS A 195 9.70 2.91 7.00
C CYS A 195 9.29 1.58 6.37
N PHE A 196 10.06 0.54 6.63
CA PHE A 196 9.79 -0.83 6.22
C PHE A 196 9.35 -1.63 7.45
N ILE A 197 8.16 -2.24 7.41
CA ILE A 197 7.67 -3.16 8.44
C ILE A 197 7.47 -4.53 7.81
N HIS A 198 8.08 -5.57 8.38
CA HIS A 198 7.99 -6.93 7.90
C HIS A 198 7.91 -7.92 9.06
N VAL A 199 7.29 -9.06 8.86
CA VAL A 199 7.37 -10.15 9.83
C VAL A 199 8.40 -11.19 9.38
N LYS A 200 9.16 -11.73 10.35
CA LYS A 200 10.27 -12.65 10.10
C LYS A 200 9.83 -13.91 9.34
N ASN A 201 8.65 -14.44 9.69
CA ASN A 201 8.09 -15.67 9.15
C ASN A 201 6.98 -15.40 8.11
N ASP A 202 7.17 -14.39 7.25
CA ASP A 202 6.24 -14.13 6.15
C ASP A 202 6.26 -15.31 5.16
N TRP A 203 5.08 -15.92 4.94
CA TRP A 203 4.95 -17.14 4.13
C TRP A 203 5.04 -16.89 2.62
N LEU A 204 4.82 -15.65 2.17
CA LEU A 204 4.74 -15.30 0.75
C LEU A 204 5.96 -14.49 0.30
N ILE A 205 6.27 -13.43 1.02
CA ILE A 205 7.39 -12.55 0.71
C ILE A 205 8.38 -12.60 1.88
N HIS A 206 9.53 -13.24 1.67
CA HIS A 206 10.54 -13.32 2.71
C HIS A 206 11.02 -11.94 3.15
N HIS A 207 11.24 -11.72 4.46
CA HIS A 207 11.67 -10.42 5.00
C HIS A 207 12.97 -9.88 4.38
N GLY A 208 13.76 -10.74 3.75
CA GLY A 208 14.94 -10.35 2.95
C GLY A 208 14.63 -9.33 1.85
N HIS A 209 13.39 -9.23 1.35
CA HIS A 209 12.97 -8.17 0.45
C HIS A 209 13.04 -6.80 1.13
N SER A 210 12.52 -6.66 2.37
CA SER A 210 12.63 -5.40 3.12
C SER A 210 14.06 -5.08 3.51
N VAL A 211 14.87 -6.09 3.84
CA VAL A 211 16.30 -5.90 4.12
C VAL A 211 17.02 -5.35 2.90
N ALA A 212 16.84 -5.95 1.72
CA ALA A 212 17.46 -5.50 0.47
C ALA A 212 17.03 -4.07 0.10
N LEU A 213 15.74 -3.74 0.27
CA LEU A 213 15.23 -2.38 0.06
C LEU A 213 15.84 -1.38 1.04
N TYR A 214 15.91 -1.75 2.33
CA TYR A 214 16.50 -0.91 3.37
C TYR A 214 17.98 -0.65 3.10
N GLU A 215 18.76 -1.68 2.76
CA GLU A 215 20.18 -1.54 2.45
C GLU A 215 20.43 -0.61 1.26
N ALA A 216 19.61 -0.72 0.20
CA ALA A 216 19.72 0.11 -1.00
C ALA A 216 19.19 1.55 -0.80
N ALA A 217 18.27 1.77 0.14
CA ALA A 217 17.63 3.06 0.35
C ALA A 217 18.57 4.11 0.94
N SER A 218 18.40 5.38 0.52
CA SER A 218 19.02 6.53 1.19
C SER A 218 18.32 6.87 2.51
N GLU A 219 19.01 7.60 3.39
CA GLU A 219 18.40 8.18 4.60
C GLU A 219 17.35 9.28 4.24
N PRO A 220 16.35 9.55 5.12
CA PRO A 220 16.02 8.83 6.35
C PRO A 220 15.31 7.51 6.07
N LYS A 221 15.63 6.45 6.81
CA LYS A 221 15.04 5.11 6.63
C LYS A 221 14.96 4.34 7.94
N GLU A 222 13.92 3.52 8.09
CA GLU A 222 13.70 2.65 9.25
C GLU A 222 13.32 1.25 8.79
N LEU A 223 13.75 0.23 9.53
CA LEU A 223 13.40 -1.17 9.28
C LEU A 223 12.99 -1.86 10.58
N HIS A 224 11.78 -2.40 10.59
CA HIS A 224 11.24 -3.19 11.69
C HIS A 224 10.92 -4.60 11.19
N VAL A 225 11.73 -5.58 11.58
CA VAL A 225 11.47 -7.01 11.34
C VAL A 225 10.92 -7.61 12.62
N LEU A 226 9.61 -7.87 12.63
CA LEU A 226 8.90 -8.34 13.81
C LEU A 226 8.96 -9.87 13.90
N ASP A 227 9.37 -10.38 15.05
CA ASP A 227 9.34 -11.82 15.37
C ASP A 227 8.02 -12.13 16.09
N ILE A 228 6.98 -12.39 15.33
CA ILE A 228 5.65 -12.74 15.84
C ILE A 228 5.36 -14.21 15.60
N GLU A 229 4.63 -14.84 16.53
CA GLU A 229 4.20 -16.22 16.36
C GLU A 229 3.26 -16.36 15.16
N GLY A 230 3.50 -17.38 14.34
CA GLY A 230 2.72 -17.66 13.14
C GLY A 230 3.40 -17.24 11.85
N ASN A 231 2.64 -17.34 10.77
CA ASN A 231 3.14 -17.20 9.40
C ASN A 231 2.19 -16.29 8.61
N TYR A 232 2.42 -14.98 8.72
CA TYR A 232 1.50 -13.97 8.20
C TYR A 232 2.16 -13.11 7.13
N HIS A 233 1.36 -12.63 6.19
CA HIS A 233 1.81 -11.74 5.12
C HIS A 233 0.97 -10.47 5.09
N SER A 234 1.64 -9.33 4.93
CA SER A 234 1.05 -8.04 4.56
C SER A 234 -0.02 -7.55 5.55
N ASP A 235 -1.21 -7.21 5.08
CA ASP A 235 -2.30 -6.63 5.86
C ASP A 235 -2.79 -7.51 7.03
N ARG A 236 -2.60 -8.84 6.94
CA ARG A 236 -3.00 -9.75 8.03
C ARG A 236 -2.24 -9.51 9.33
N ILE A 237 -1.05 -8.91 9.26
CA ILE A 237 -0.28 -8.59 10.45
C ILE A 237 -0.97 -7.56 11.36
N PHE A 238 -1.80 -6.68 10.81
CA PHE A 238 -2.61 -5.74 11.60
C PHE A 238 -3.70 -6.43 12.44
N HIS A 239 -4.13 -7.63 12.06
CA HIS A 239 -5.10 -8.40 12.86
C HIS A 239 -4.46 -9.22 13.99
N VAL A 240 -3.21 -9.65 13.78
CA VAL A 240 -2.55 -10.61 14.69
C VAL A 240 -1.51 -9.96 15.57
N ALA A 241 -1.04 -8.78 15.22
CA ALA A 241 0.01 -8.05 15.91
C ALA A 241 -0.25 -6.53 15.91
N SER A 242 -1.52 -6.11 16.00
CA SER A 242 -1.92 -4.68 16.06
C SER A 242 -1.13 -3.91 17.11
N ASP A 243 -0.98 -4.50 18.30
CA ASP A 243 -0.27 -3.87 19.42
C ASP A 243 1.22 -3.58 19.13
N ALA A 244 1.82 -4.33 18.21
CA ALA A 244 3.21 -4.11 17.79
C ALA A 244 3.31 -3.17 16.58
N ILE A 245 2.36 -3.22 15.66
CA ILE A 245 2.45 -2.54 14.35
C ILE A 245 1.83 -1.16 14.38
N GLU A 246 0.67 -0.99 15.01
CA GLU A 246 0.00 0.30 15.05
C GLU A 246 0.84 1.40 15.72
N PRO A 247 1.56 1.16 16.84
CA PRO A 247 2.45 2.16 17.41
C PRO A 247 3.57 2.58 16.46
N LEU A 248 4.19 1.63 15.72
CA LEU A 248 5.23 1.93 14.74
C LEU A 248 4.69 2.79 13.59
N MET A 249 3.53 2.41 13.06
CA MET A 249 2.85 3.17 12.01
C MET A 249 2.51 4.59 12.48
N ARG A 250 1.87 4.73 13.66
CA ARG A 250 1.47 6.02 14.23
C ARG A 250 2.67 6.93 14.51
N ASP A 251 3.75 6.38 15.06
CA ASP A 251 4.97 7.14 15.35
C ASP A 251 5.60 7.65 14.04
N PHE A 252 5.71 6.81 13.02
CA PHE A 252 6.24 7.21 11.72
C PHE A 252 5.36 8.29 11.06
N LEU A 253 4.05 8.08 11.00
CA LEU A 253 3.12 9.04 10.41
C LEU A 253 3.12 10.37 11.17
N ALA A 254 3.16 10.36 12.51
CA ALA A 254 3.19 11.56 13.32
C ALA A 254 4.44 12.44 13.06
N ARG A 255 5.57 11.79 12.72
CA ARG A 255 6.83 12.50 12.38
C ARG A 255 6.86 13.08 10.97
N TYR A 256 6.21 12.42 10.01
CA TYR A 256 6.44 12.70 8.60
C TYR A 256 5.17 12.99 7.78
N THR A 257 3.99 12.96 8.41
CA THR A 257 2.70 13.26 7.75
C THR A 257 1.99 14.35 8.55
N PRO A 258 2.03 15.62 8.12
CA PRO A 258 1.31 16.71 8.78
C PRO A 258 -0.19 16.44 8.89
N ARG A 259 -0.80 16.87 10.01
CA ARG A 259 -2.26 16.76 10.26
C ARG A 259 -2.93 18.10 10.20
#